data_4ef2573aaba5b2693cbe5dba7708bed7
#
_entry.id   4ef2573aaba5b2693cbe5dba7708bed7
#
_cell.length_a   1.000
_cell.length_b   1.000
_cell.length_c   1.000
_cell.angle_alpha   90.00
_cell.angle_beta   90.00
_cell.angle_gamma   90.00
#
_symmetry.space_group_name_H-M   'P 1'
#
loop_
_entity.id
_entity.type
_entity.pdbx_description
1 polymer ?
#
loop_
_entity_poly.entity_id
_entity_poly.type
_entity_poly.pdbx_seq_one_letter_code
_entity_poly.pdbx_strand_id
1 'polypeptide(L)'
;MELNPYAGFLNGQDPLPILSSTADRIRALTANLSETQIDARPAPRKWSIREITSHLADCETVFSFRLRQTLAPTLTQPHHIIQPFDQDAWAERYKTYEFEPALALFQAARNWNLLFLATISEQDRHRPTTHPERGTMTFWTIVETMGGHDINHLQQIERLTTTKV
;
A
#
# COMPACT_ATOMS: atom_id res chain seq x y z
N MET A 1 -1.40 -17.96 10.86
CA MET A 1 -1.74 -16.97 9.80
C MET A 1 -0.43 -16.40 9.30
N GLU A 2 -0.33 -16.09 8.02
CA GLU A 2 0.92 -15.59 7.45
C GLU A 2 1.19 -14.14 7.91
N LEU A 3 2.42 -13.85 8.35
CA LEU A 3 2.79 -12.49 8.85
C LEU A 3 2.70 -11.43 7.73
N ASN A 4 3.15 -11.79 6.53
CA ASN A 4 3.04 -10.97 5.32
C ASN A 4 2.10 -11.65 4.31
N PRO A 5 0.84 -11.21 4.17
CA PRO A 5 -0.12 -11.82 3.24
C PRO A 5 0.23 -11.60 1.76
N TYR A 6 1.20 -10.74 1.46
CA TYR A 6 1.67 -10.43 0.11
C TYR A 6 3.07 -10.99 -0.18
N ALA A 7 3.61 -11.86 0.69
CA ALA A 7 4.94 -12.44 0.50
C ALA A 7 5.08 -13.16 -0.85
N GLY A 8 4.03 -13.84 -1.31
CA GLY A 8 4.01 -14.51 -2.61
C GLY A 8 4.11 -13.56 -3.81
N PHE A 9 3.58 -12.34 -3.71
CA PHE A 9 3.73 -11.32 -4.73
C PHE A 9 5.14 -10.71 -4.72
N LEU A 10 5.68 -10.45 -3.53
CA LEU A 10 7.04 -9.92 -3.39
C LEU A 10 8.09 -10.93 -3.87
N ASN A 11 7.87 -12.21 -3.61
CA ASN A 11 8.72 -13.33 -4.07
C ASN A 11 10.21 -13.12 -3.80
N GLY A 12 10.56 -12.63 -2.60
CA GLY A 12 11.94 -12.38 -2.17
C GLY A 12 12.64 -11.19 -2.83
N GLN A 13 11.93 -10.36 -3.59
CA GLN A 13 12.49 -9.14 -4.17
C GLN A 13 12.71 -8.07 -3.08
N ASP A 14 13.68 -7.20 -3.31
CA ASP A 14 13.84 -6.00 -2.49
C ASP A 14 12.61 -5.08 -2.66
N PRO A 15 11.91 -4.73 -1.56
CA PRO A 15 10.74 -3.87 -1.65
C PRO A 15 11.06 -2.43 -2.08
N LEU A 16 12.26 -1.90 -1.79
CA LEU A 16 12.54 -0.47 -2.00
C LEU A 16 12.46 -0.01 -3.47
N PRO A 17 13.01 -0.74 -4.47
CA PRO A 17 12.81 -0.39 -5.88
C PRO A 17 11.35 -0.44 -6.32
N ILE A 18 10.57 -1.37 -5.78
CA ILE A 18 9.14 -1.48 -6.06
C ILE A 18 8.42 -0.24 -5.54
N LEU A 19 8.61 0.06 -4.25
CA LEU A 19 8.00 1.20 -3.58
C LEU A 19 8.33 2.53 -4.28
N SER A 20 9.56 2.69 -4.75
CA SER A 20 9.99 3.93 -5.43
C SER A 20 9.40 4.12 -6.82
N SER A 21 8.97 3.04 -7.49
CA SER A 21 8.49 3.10 -8.88
C SER A 21 6.97 2.99 -9.02
N THR A 22 6.23 2.59 -7.98
CA THR A 22 4.81 2.25 -8.09
C THR A 22 3.96 3.42 -8.59
N ALA A 23 4.13 4.63 -8.05
CA ALA A 23 3.33 5.79 -8.45
C ALA A 23 3.55 6.15 -9.93
N ASP A 24 4.80 6.13 -10.41
CA ASP A 24 5.13 6.40 -11.80
C ASP A 24 4.59 5.32 -12.74
N ARG A 25 4.61 4.05 -12.30
CA ARG A 25 4.00 2.95 -13.06
C ARG A 25 2.49 3.11 -13.19
N ILE A 26 1.79 3.48 -12.11
CA ILE A 26 0.34 3.77 -12.17
C ILE A 26 0.10 4.90 -13.19
N ARG A 27 0.84 6.00 -13.10
CA ARG A 27 0.72 7.14 -14.02
C ARG A 27 0.95 6.72 -15.47
N ALA A 28 1.98 5.94 -15.74
CA ALA A 28 2.28 5.44 -17.09
C ALA A 28 1.18 4.52 -17.64
N LEU A 29 0.65 3.61 -16.81
CA LEU A 29 -0.42 2.69 -17.20
C LEU A 29 -1.74 3.40 -17.50
N THR A 30 -1.99 4.55 -16.88
CA THR A 30 -3.25 5.28 -16.98
C THR A 30 -3.21 6.48 -17.93
N ALA A 31 -2.03 6.87 -18.41
CA ALA A 31 -1.78 8.11 -19.15
C ALA A 31 -2.69 8.33 -20.39
N ASN A 32 -3.14 7.25 -21.03
CA ASN A 32 -3.96 7.32 -22.24
C ASN A 32 -5.40 6.79 -22.01
N LEU A 33 -5.81 6.61 -20.77
CA LEU A 33 -7.15 6.15 -20.44
C LEU A 33 -8.10 7.34 -20.28
N SER A 34 -9.32 7.17 -20.79
CA SER A 34 -10.43 8.08 -20.46
C SER A 34 -10.92 7.89 -19.04
N GLU A 35 -11.62 8.88 -18.49
CA GLU A 35 -12.27 8.75 -17.18
C GLU A 35 -13.20 7.53 -17.12
N THR A 36 -13.95 7.27 -18.18
CA THR A 36 -14.83 6.10 -18.28
C THR A 36 -14.06 4.79 -18.12
N GLN A 37 -12.85 4.70 -18.69
CA GLN A 37 -12.00 3.52 -18.56
C GLN A 37 -11.39 3.41 -17.15
N ILE A 38 -11.01 4.53 -16.54
CA ILE A 38 -10.51 4.58 -15.16
C ILE A 38 -11.59 4.14 -14.17
N ASP A 39 -12.87 4.43 -14.47
CA ASP A 39 -14.01 4.11 -13.62
C ASP A 39 -14.62 2.74 -13.88
N ALA A 40 -14.26 2.11 -14.99
CA ALA A 40 -14.82 0.83 -15.37
C ALA A 40 -14.43 -0.28 -14.38
N ARG A 41 -15.44 -0.92 -13.78
CA ARG A 41 -15.25 -2.11 -12.96
C ARG A 41 -15.28 -3.36 -13.85
N PRO A 42 -14.32 -4.30 -13.69
CA PRO A 42 -14.29 -5.50 -14.53
C PRO A 42 -15.42 -6.47 -14.23
N ALA A 43 -16.01 -6.43 -13.05
CA ALA A 43 -17.13 -7.23 -12.61
C ALA A 43 -17.79 -6.64 -11.35
N PRO A 44 -19.02 -7.06 -11.00
CA PRO A 44 -19.63 -6.71 -9.72
C PRO A 44 -18.69 -7.03 -8.55
N ARG A 45 -18.56 -6.11 -7.59
CA ARG A 45 -17.70 -6.22 -6.40
C ARG A 45 -16.19 -6.26 -6.70
N LYS A 46 -15.76 -5.91 -7.91
CA LYS A 46 -14.36 -5.69 -8.24
C LYS A 46 -14.10 -4.19 -8.35
N TRP A 47 -12.93 -3.77 -7.96
CA TRP A 47 -12.55 -2.37 -7.99
C TRP A 47 -12.16 -1.91 -9.39
N SER A 48 -12.50 -0.68 -9.72
CA SER A 48 -11.98 0.07 -10.85
C SER A 48 -10.55 0.56 -10.57
N ILE A 49 -9.87 1.11 -11.58
CA ILE A 49 -8.55 1.74 -11.42
C ILE A 49 -8.62 2.88 -10.41
N ARG A 50 -9.67 3.71 -10.46
CA ARG A 50 -9.91 4.78 -9.47
C ARG A 50 -9.95 4.23 -8.05
N GLU A 51 -10.73 3.18 -7.82
CA GLU A 51 -10.91 2.60 -6.49
C GLU A 51 -9.64 1.92 -5.97
N ILE A 52 -8.88 1.25 -6.84
CA ILE A 52 -7.57 0.67 -6.50
C ILE A 52 -6.60 1.79 -6.10
N THR A 53 -6.56 2.89 -6.85
CA THR A 53 -5.65 4.01 -6.55
C THR A 53 -6.04 4.71 -5.25
N SER A 54 -7.34 4.88 -4.98
CA SER A 54 -7.85 5.41 -3.70
C SER A 54 -7.46 4.50 -2.53
N HIS A 55 -7.60 3.18 -2.70
CA HIS A 55 -7.17 2.20 -1.71
C HIS A 55 -5.66 2.28 -1.44
N LEU A 56 -4.85 2.41 -2.47
CA LEU A 56 -3.39 2.58 -2.31
C LEU A 56 -3.05 3.85 -1.52
N ALA A 57 -3.76 4.96 -1.75
CA ALA A 57 -3.56 6.21 -1.02
C ALA A 57 -3.91 6.07 0.46
N ASP A 58 -5.04 5.45 0.79
CA ASP A 58 -5.45 5.19 2.16
C ASP A 58 -4.50 4.22 2.87
N CYS A 59 -4.12 3.13 2.20
CA CYS A 59 -3.14 2.19 2.74
C CYS A 59 -1.78 2.86 2.99
N GLU A 60 -1.33 3.74 2.11
CA GLU A 60 -0.07 4.46 2.31
C GLU A 60 -0.12 5.37 3.54
N THR A 61 -1.27 6.00 3.80
CA THR A 61 -1.50 6.78 5.04
C THR A 61 -1.39 5.89 6.28
N VAL A 62 -2.02 4.72 6.24
CA VAL A 62 -1.96 3.72 7.33
C VAL A 62 -0.54 3.20 7.52
N PHE A 63 0.16 2.88 6.45
CA PHE A 63 1.57 2.45 6.51
C PHE A 63 2.49 3.54 7.05
N SER A 64 2.27 4.80 6.67
CA SER A 64 3.01 5.94 7.21
C SER A 64 2.93 6.00 8.73
N PHE A 65 1.75 5.78 9.29
CA PHE A 65 1.55 5.72 10.73
C PHE A 65 2.23 4.50 11.35
N ARG A 66 2.00 3.30 10.80
CA ARG A 66 2.55 2.05 11.33
C ARG A 66 4.08 2.04 11.37
N LEU A 67 4.74 2.50 10.31
CA LEU A 67 6.19 2.58 10.23
C LEU A 67 6.75 3.46 11.36
N ARG A 68 6.18 4.63 11.57
CA ARG A 68 6.65 5.58 12.59
C ARG A 68 6.36 5.08 13.99
N GLN A 69 5.17 4.52 14.22
CA GLN A 69 4.81 3.99 15.54
C GLN A 69 5.65 2.77 15.94
N THR A 70 6.05 1.93 14.99
CA THR A 70 6.93 0.78 15.29
C THR A 70 8.28 1.24 15.83
N LEU A 71 8.79 2.40 15.41
CA LEU A 71 10.06 2.94 15.88
C LEU A 71 9.92 3.94 17.03
N ALA A 72 8.72 4.50 17.23
CA ALA A 72 8.49 5.44 18.34
C ALA A 72 8.51 4.70 19.69
N PRO A 73 9.30 5.17 20.66
CA PRO A 73 9.29 4.59 22.00
C PRO A 73 7.91 4.81 22.64
N THR A 74 7.35 3.76 23.22
CA THR A 74 6.14 3.84 24.04
C THR A 74 6.48 3.63 25.50
N LEU A 75 5.95 4.46 26.37
CA LEU A 75 6.19 4.37 27.82
C LEU A 75 5.47 3.19 28.47
N THR A 76 4.42 2.69 27.83
CA THR A 76 3.47 1.73 28.43
C THR A 76 3.46 0.35 27.75
N GLN A 77 4.10 0.21 26.60
CA GLN A 77 4.12 -1.05 25.83
C GLN A 77 5.54 -1.35 25.33
N PRO A 78 5.97 -2.63 25.38
CA PRO A 78 7.32 -3.02 24.95
C PRO A 78 7.53 -2.83 23.44
N HIS A 79 6.46 -2.85 22.64
CA HIS A 79 6.47 -2.61 21.21
C HIS A 79 5.08 -2.16 20.72
N HIS A 80 5.04 -1.60 19.51
CA HIS A 80 3.79 -1.12 18.92
C HIS A 80 2.82 -2.27 18.63
N ILE A 81 1.53 -2.06 18.96
CA ILE A 81 0.43 -2.93 18.53
C ILE A 81 -0.30 -2.23 17.40
N ILE A 82 -0.29 -2.88 16.23
CA ILE A 82 -0.94 -2.34 15.03
C ILE A 82 -2.45 -2.30 15.24
N GLN A 83 -3.05 -1.14 14.98
CA GLN A 83 -4.50 -1.01 14.90
C GLN A 83 -4.97 -1.48 13.51
N PRO A 84 -5.76 -2.57 13.42
CA PRO A 84 -6.41 -2.95 12.17
C PRO A 84 -7.42 -1.89 11.72
N PHE A 85 -7.70 -1.85 10.44
CA PHE A 85 -8.77 -1.05 9.88
C PHE A 85 -9.61 -1.89 8.91
N ASP A 86 -10.88 -1.55 8.80
CA ASP A 86 -11.81 -2.19 7.87
C ASP A 86 -11.69 -1.53 6.50
N GLN A 87 -10.90 -2.15 5.63
CA GLN A 87 -10.67 -1.65 4.27
C GLN A 87 -11.95 -1.64 3.41
N ASP A 88 -12.88 -2.57 3.67
CA ASP A 88 -14.11 -2.66 2.88
C ASP A 88 -15.07 -1.52 3.27
N ALA A 89 -15.15 -1.18 4.55
CA ALA A 89 -15.88 -0.01 5.01
C ALA A 89 -15.31 1.30 4.45
N TRP A 90 -13.97 1.42 4.36
CA TRP A 90 -13.33 2.58 3.73
C TRP A 90 -13.62 2.63 2.23
N ALA A 91 -13.57 1.48 1.55
CA ALA A 91 -13.79 1.37 0.11
C ALA A 91 -15.21 1.77 -0.33
N GLU A 92 -16.20 1.79 0.57
CA GLU A 92 -17.54 2.29 0.25
C GLU A 92 -17.53 3.75 -0.26
N ARG A 93 -16.52 4.54 0.12
CA ARG A 93 -16.34 5.94 -0.27
C ARG A 93 -15.58 6.12 -1.57
N TYR A 94 -14.80 5.15 -2.03
CA TYR A 94 -13.89 5.29 -3.18
C TYR A 94 -14.59 5.68 -4.49
N LYS A 95 -15.86 5.30 -4.67
CA LYS A 95 -16.66 5.70 -5.82
C LYS A 95 -16.91 7.21 -5.93
N THR A 96 -16.70 7.96 -4.83
CA THR A 96 -16.88 9.41 -4.77
C THR A 96 -15.55 10.18 -4.82
N TYR A 97 -14.42 9.47 -4.77
CA TYR A 97 -13.09 10.08 -4.84
C TYR A 97 -12.68 10.28 -6.29
N GLU A 98 -11.83 11.25 -6.53
CA GLU A 98 -11.27 11.51 -7.84
C GLU A 98 -9.92 10.80 -8.00
N PHE A 99 -9.62 10.34 -9.22
CA PHE A 99 -8.40 9.58 -9.51
C PHE A 99 -7.12 10.39 -9.27
N GLU A 100 -7.05 11.62 -9.83
CA GLU A 100 -5.84 12.44 -9.73
C GLU A 100 -5.51 12.86 -8.28
N PRO A 101 -6.46 13.32 -7.44
CA PRO A 101 -6.19 13.55 -6.02
C PRO A 101 -5.72 12.30 -5.28
N ALA A 102 -6.29 11.13 -5.55
CA ALA A 102 -5.87 9.88 -4.93
C ALA A 102 -4.43 9.51 -5.32
N LEU A 103 -4.09 9.61 -6.61
CA LEU A 103 -2.73 9.34 -7.10
C LEU A 103 -1.73 10.36 -6.53
N ALA A 104 -2.11 11.64 -6.45
CA ALA A 104 -1.26 12.69 -5.88
C ALA A 104 -0.98 12.44 -4.39
N LEU A 105 -2.01 12.08 -3.60
CA LEU A 105 -1.85 11.73 -2.20
C LEU A 105 -0.94 10.51 -2.03
N PHE A 106 -1.18 9.44 -2.80
CA PHE A 106 -0.35 8.24 -2.77
C PHE A 106 1.12 8.57 -3.05
N GLN A 107 1.40 9.32 -4.12
CA GLN A 107 2.76 9.72 -4.49
C GLN A 107 3.43 10.58 -3.42
N ALA A 108 2.73 11.58 -2.87
CA ALA A 108 3.29 12.47 -1.85
C ALA A 108 3.60 11.70 -0.56
N ALA A 109 2.67 10.87 -0.08
CA ALA A 109 2.86 10.05 1.11
C ALA A 109 3.96 9.01 0.92
N ARG A 110 4.04 8.37 -0.27
CA ARG A 110 5.09 7.44 -0.64
C ARG A 110 6.47 8.10 -0.63
N ASN A 111 6.62 9.24 -1.26
CA ASN A 111 7.87 9.99 -1.26
C ASN A 111 8.30 10.34 0.17
N TRP A 112 7.35 10.75 1.01
CA TRP A 112 7.60 11.03 2.42
C TRP A 112 8.05 9.79 3.20
N ASN A 113 7.47 8.63 2.91
CA ASN A 113 7.88 7.36 3.50
C ASN A 113 9.24 6.89 3.00
N LEU A 114 9.58 7.08 1.74
CA LEU A 114 10.90 6.74 1.20
C LEU A 114 12.01 7.56 1.87
N LEU A 115 11.77 8.85 2.13
CA LEU A 115 12.70 9.68 2.91
C LEU A 115 12.89 9.12 4.32
N PHE A 116 11.82 8.69 4.97
CA PHE A 116 11.89 8.05 6.28
C PHE A 116 12.65 6.72 6.22
N LEU A 117 12.34 5.86 5.25
CA LEU A 117 13.01 4.57 5.07
C LEU A 117 14.51 4.71 4.79
N ALA A 118 14.94 5.80 4.16
CA ALA A 118 16.37 6.09 3.94
C ALA A 118 17.15 6.37 5.24
N THR A 119 16.47 6.64 6.35
CA THR A 119 17.10 6.86 7.67
C THR A 119 17.17 5.61 8.55
N ILE A 120 16.60 4.47 8.08
CA ILE A 120 16.46 3.26 8.89
C ILE A 120 17.78 2.51 8.99
N SER A 121 18.21 2.24 10.23
CA SER A 121 19.37 1.39 10.50
C SER A 121 19.00 -0.10 10.39
N GLU A 122 20.03 -0.96 10.32
CA GLU A 122 19.81 -2.41 10.34
C GLU A 122 19.12 -2.86 11.65
N GLN A 123 19.44 -2.23 12.77
CA GLN A 123 18.79 -2.50 14.06
C GLN A 123 17.28 -2.15 14.02
N ASP A 124 16.93 -1.05 13.36
CA ASP A 124 15.52 -0.63 13.24
C ASP A 124 14.70 -1.63 12.44
N ARG A 125 15.28 -2.28 11.42
CA ARG A 125 14.61 -3.31 10.62
C ARG A 125 14.06 -4.45 11.48
N HIS A 126 14.73 -4.78 12.57
CA HIS A 126 14.37 -5.87 13.48
C HIS A 126 13.44 -5.44 14.63
N ARG A 127 13.05 -4.15 14.69
CA ARG A 127 12.13 -3.67 15.74
C ARG A 127 10.79 -4.42 15.66
N PRO A 128 10.34 -5.02 16.78
CA PRO A 128 9.11 -5.79 16.78
C PRO A 128 7.88 -4.87 16.76
N THR A 129 6.84 -5.37 16.09
CA THR A 129 5.47 -4.85 16.14
C THR A 129 4.49 -6.02 16.12
N THR A 130 3.33 -5.88 16.71
CA THR A 130 2.33 -6.96 16.77
C THR A 130 1.08 -6.58 16.01
N HIS A 131 0.69 -7.41 15.05
CA HIS A 131 -0.63 -7.34 14.44
C HIS A 131 -1.57 -8.26 15.22
N PRO A 132 -2.74 -7.80 15.70
CA PRO A 132 -3.63 -8.59 16.55
C PRO A 132 -4.04 -9.93 15.94
N GLU A 133 -4.21 -9.97 14.61
CA GLU A 133 -4.67 -11.17 13.90
C GLU A 133 -3.51 -12.03 13.36
N ARG A 134 -2.32 -11.45 13.12
CA ARG A 134 -1.21 -12.12 12.43
C ARG A 134 -0.06 -12.46 13.36
N GLY A 135 0.04 -11.83 14.52
CA GLY A 135 1.12 -12.02 15.47
C GLY A 135 2.25 -11.00 15.37
N THR A 136 3.35 -11.29 16.07
CA THR A 136 4.50 -10.38 16.12
C THR A 136 5.36 -10.54 14.88
N MET A 137 5.70 -9.42 14.27
CA MET A 137 6.53 -9.28 13.09
C MET A 137 7.58 -8.19 13.30
N THR A 138 8.45 -7.98 12.34
CA THR A 138 9.45 -6.92 12.39
C THR A 138 8.96 -5.67 11.64
N PHE A 139 9.60 -4.54 11.88
CA PHE A 139 9.45 -3.34 11.08
C PHE A 139 9.62 -3.64 9.58
N TRP A 140 10.64 -4.43 9.23
CA TRP A 140 10.91 -4.76 7.82
C TRP A 140 9.80 -5.60 7.18
N THR A 141 9.14 -6.45 7.93
CA THR A 141 7.96 -7.19 7.45
C THR A 141 6.83 -6.24 6.99
N ILE A 142 6.68 -5.05 7.62
CA ILE A 142 5.73 -4.05 7.13
C ILE A 142 6.18 -3.52 5.76
N VAL A 143 7.46 -3.21 5.59
CA VAL A 143 8.01 -2.71 4.31
C VAL A 143 7.87 -3.74 3.19
N GLU A 144 8.15 -5.01 3.49
CA GLU A 144 7.92 -6.14 2.56
C GLU A 144 6.43 -6.29 2.21
N THR A 145 5.55 -6.09 3.19
CA THR A 145 4.10 -6.11 2.97
C THR A 145 3.69 -5.00 2.01
N MET A 146 4.23 -3.78 2.17
CA MET A 146 3.98 -2.66 1.25
C MET A 146 4.41 -3.02 -0.18
N GLY A 147 5.61 -3.55 -0.36
CA GLY A 147 6.13 -3.92 -1.69
C GLY A 147 5.27 -4.99 -2.39
N GLY A 148 4.92 -6.05 -1.66
CA GLY A 148 4.06 -7.11 -2.20
C GLY A 148 2.63 -6.63 -2.50
N HIS A 149 2.08 -5.76 -1.67
CA HIS A 149 0.79 -5.10 -1.86
C HIS A 149 0.78 -4.24 -3.12
N ASP A 150 1.82 -3.47 -3.35
CA ASP A 150 2.00 -2.68 -4.56
C ASP A 150 2.02 -3.55 -5.82
N ILE A 151 2.80 -4.63 -5.82
CA ILE A 151 2.86 -5.57 -6.96
C ILE A 151 1.47 -6.13 -7.26
N ASN A 152 0.74 -6.59 -6.24
CA ASN A 152 -0.61 -7.11 -6.39
C ASN A 152 -1.53 -6.10 -7.09
N HIS A 153 -1.54 -4.85 -6.63
CA HIS A 153 -2.41 -3.83 -7.20
C HIS A 153 -1.96 -3.32 -8.57
N LEU A 154 -0.66 -3.22 -8.82
CA LEU A 154 -0.13 -2.95 -10.17
C LEU A 154 -0.58 -4.00 -11.18
N GLN A 155 -0.52 -5.29 -10.83
CA GLN A 155 -1.02 -6.37 -11.68
C GLN A 155 -2.54 -6.29 -11.91
N GLN A 156 -3.30 -5.80 -10.94
CA GLN A 156 -4.74 -5.55 -11.13
C GLN A 156 -4.97 -4.41 -12.11
N ILE A 157 -4.27 -3.28 -11.97
CA ILE A 157 -4.36 -2.14 -12.89
C ILE A 157 -3.93 -2.57 -14.31
N GLU A 158 -2.80 -3.28 -14.48
CA GLU A 158 -2.32 -3.77 -15.76
C GLU A 158 -3.38 -4.63 -16.49
N ARG A 159 -4.05 -5.52 -15.76
CA ARG A 159 -5.16 -6.31 -16.35
C ARG A 159 -6.32 -5.43 -16.81
N LEU A 160 -6.66 -4.40 -16.04
CA LEU A 160 -7.76 -3.47 -16.38
C LEU A 160 -7.43 -2.62 -17.61
N THR A 161 -6.17 -2.22 -17.80
CA THR A 161 -5.74 -1.44 -18.97
C THR A 161 -5.68 -2.27 -20.26
N THR A 162 -5.53 -3.59 -20.16
CA THR A 162 -5.45 -4.49 -21.33
C THR A 162 -6.80 -5.08 -21.74
N THR A 163 -7.79 -5.05 -20.86
CA THR A 163 -9.15 -5.53 -21.18
C THR A 163 -9.83 -4.46 -22.04
N LYS A 164 -10.03 -4.78 -23.35
CA LYS A 164 -10.85 -3.93 -24.24
C LYS A 164 -12.29 -3.92 -23.70
N VAL A 165 -12.76 -2.78 -23.25
CA VAL A 165 -14.18 -2.50 -23.00
C VAL A 165 -14.87 -2.29 -24.34
#